data_f73622d286a2c0a9474f145ee95c94fd
#
_entry.id   f73622d286a2c0a9474f145ee95c94fd
#
_cell.length_a   1.000
_cell.length_b   1.000
_cell.length_c   1.000
_cell.angle_alpha   90.00
_cell.angle_beta   90.00
_cell.angle_gamma   90.00
#
_symmetry.space_group_name_H-M   'P 1'
#
loop_
_entity.id
_entity.type
_entity.pdbx_description
1 polymer ?
#
loop_
_entity_poly.entity_id
_entity_poly.type
_entity_poly.pdbx_seq_one_letter_code
_entity_poly.pdbx_strand_id
1 'polypeptide(L)'
;MLFVGEDPESTVVWGALDHDLNLDIPGFPRSDKVADIKWNRNKNKIARIKKDMPLHNEMDKYDMFTNGTLKIKTLMRNDSGLYEVEIYDSNGVNLLSKKFDLKIQGKSLTPKFLHLKTGAI
;
A
#
# COMPACT_ATOMS: atom_id res chain seq x y z
N MET A 1 23.44 2.61 -18.23
CA MET A 1 23.01 2.94 -17.78
C MET A 1 22.53 3.23 -17.06
N LEU A 2 22.24 3.44 -16.71
CA LEU A 2 21.81 3.66 -15.99
C LEU A 2 21.02 4.30 -15.65
N PHE A 3 20.53 4.25 -15.26
CA PHE A 3 19.75 4.92 -14.99
C PHE A 3 19.37 5.06 -13.83
N VAL A 4 18.99 5.56 -13.46
CA VAL A 4 18.63 5.79 -12.40
C VAL A 4 17.40 6.02 -12.11
N GLY A 5 16.91 6.14 -11.29
CA GLY A 5 15.66 6.43 -11.17
C GLY A 5 14.88 5.43 -10.52
N GLU A 6 13.71 5.11 -11.00
CA GLU A 6 12.87 4.20 -10.34
C GLU A 6 13.28 2.79 -10.49
N ASP A 7 12.99 1.98 -9.49
CA ASP A 7 13.07 0.54 -9.56
C ASP A 7 12.12 0.09 -10.65
N PRO A 8 12.59 -0.60 -11.69
CA PRO A 8 11.68 -1.00 -12.77
C PRO A 8 10.61 -1.97 -12.34
N GLU A 9 10.75 -2.58 -11.15
CA GLU A 9 9.73 -3.48 -10.66
C GLU A 9 8.68 -2.78 -9.82
N SER A 10 8.86 -1.50 -9.56
CA SER A 10 7.91 -0.73 -8.77
C SER A 10 6.82 -0.17 -9.66
N THR A 11 5.61 -0.18 -9.14
CA THR A 11 4.48 0.46 -9.80
C THR A 11 4.15 1.73 -9.05
N VAL A 12 4.11 2.84 -9.76
CA VAL A 12 3.72 4.11 -9.14
C VAL A 12 2.21 4.13 -8.99
N VAL A 13 1.74 4.46 -7.78
CA VAL A 13 0.33 4.57 -7.48
C VAL A 13 0.10 5.95 -6.89
N TRP A 14 -0.93 6.63 -7.36
CA TRP A 14 -1.30 7.93 -6.84
C TRP A 14 -2.52 7.80 -5.96
N GLY A 15 -2.43 8.28 -4.74
CA GLY A 15 -3.55 8.33 -3.84
C GLY A 15 -3.95 9.75 -3.56
N ALA A 16 -5.21 9.96 -3.24
CA ALA A 16 -5.74 11.29 -2.96
C ALA A 16 -5.74 11.53 -1.46
N LEU A 17 -5.26 12.70 -1.07
CA LEU A 17 -5.24 13.10 0.33
C LEU A 17 -6.63 12.96 0.94
N ASP A 18 -6.71 12.44 2.15
CA ASP A 18 -7.94 12.25 2.93
C ASP A 18 -8.87 11.15 2.43
N HIS A 19 -8.49 10.43 1.37
CA HIS A 19 -9.28 9.31 0.85
C HIS A 19 -8.62 8.00 1.24
N ASP A 20 -9.39 6.93 1.19
CA ASP A 20 -8.85 5.57 1.35
C ASP A 20 -8.27 5.11 0.03
N LEU A 21 -7.31 4.20 0.09
CA LEU A 21 -6.70 3.65 -1.11
C LEU A 21 -6.50 2.16 -0.95
N ASN A 22 -6.83 1.41 -1.99
CA ASN A 22 -6.58 -0.02 -2.03
C ASN A 22 -5.38 -0.30 -2.93
N LEU A 23 -4.41 -1.05 -2.42
CA LEU A 23 -3.31 -1.56 -3.21
C LEU A 23 -3.65 -3.00 -3.58
N ASP A 24 -4.09 -3.17 -4.83
CA ASP A 24 -4.49 -4.48 -5.33
C ASP A 24 -3.28 -5.18 -5.91
N ILE A 25 -3.29 -6.50 -5.86
CA ILE A 25 -2.18 -7.30 -6.33
C ILE A 25 -2.56 -7.97 -7.64
N PRO A 26 -2.09 -7.44 -8.79
CA PRO A 26 -2.33 -8.12 -10.05
C PRO A 26 -1.62 -9.47 -10.06
N GLY A 27 -2.25 -10.47 -10.60
CA GLY A 27 -1.63 -11.78 -10.67
C GLY A 27 -1.57 -12.51 -9.35
N PHE A 28 -2.46 -12.19 -8.43
CA PHE A 28 -2.49 -12.86 -7.14
C PHE A 28 -2.56 -14.38 -7.35
N PRO A 29 -1.73 -15.16 -6.66
CA PRO A 29 -1.72 -16.60 -6.84
C PRO A 29 -3.04 -17.23 -6.41
N ARG A 30 -3.24 -18.49 -6.82
CA ARG A 30 -4.43 -19.22 -6.37
C ARG A 30 -4.44 -19.25 -4.84
N SER A 31 -5.58 -18.91 -4.27
CA SER A 31 -5.67 -18.76 -2.82
C SER A 31 -5.36 -20.04 -2.08
N ASP A 32 -5.62 -21.21 -2.67
CA ASP A 32 -5.34 -22.48 -2.03
C ASP A 32 -3.84 -22.75 -1.88
N LYS A 33 -3.00 -22.00 -2.59
CA LYS A 33 -1.57 -22.16 -2.48
C LYS A 33 -0.93 -21.14 -1.56
N VAL A 34 -1.67 -20.14 -1.17
CA VAL A 34 -1.13 -19.03 -0.39
C VAL A 34 -1.18 -19.38 1.09
N ALA A 35 -0.05 -19.27 1.77
CA ALA A 35 0.01 -19.54 3.20
C ALA A 35 0.40 -18.30 4.00
N ASP A 36 1.03 -17.32 3.37
CA ASP A 36 1.53 -16.15 4.09
C ASP A 36 1.53 -14.96 3.14
N ILE A 37 0.98 -13.85 3.59
CA ILE A 37 0.98 -12.58 2.86
C ILE A 37 1.53 -11.54 3.80
N LYS A 38 2.62 -10.89 3.38
CA LYS A 38 3.27 -9.86 4.20
C LYS A 38 3.31 -8.55 3.45
N TRP A 39 2.86 -7.50 4.10
CA TRP A 39 3.01 -6.14 3.59
C TRP A 39 4.00 -5.37 4.45
N ASN A 40 4.92 -4.69 3.80
CA ASN A 40 5.89 -3.83 4.46
C ASN A 40 5.80 -2.43 3.87
N ARG A 41 6.12 -1.46 4.67
CA ARG A 41 6.26 -0.09 4.21
C ARG A 41 7.63 0.41 4.62
N ASN A 42 8.43 0.83 3.65
CA ASN A 42 9.80 1.29 3.90
C ASN A 42 10.55 0.29 4.78
N LYS A 43 10.36 -1.01 4.47
CA LYS A 43 11.02 -2.15 5.12
C LYS A 43 10.46 -2.50 6.50
N ASN A 44 9.41 -1.83 6.95
CA ASN A 44 8.78 -2.16 8.22
C ASN A 44 7.47 -2.87 7.99
N LYS A 45 7.24 -3.95 8.71
CA LYS A 45 6.01 -4.73 8.55
C LYS A 45 4.81 -3.92 9.01
N ILE A 46 3.77 -3.87 8.19
CA ILE A 46 2.55 -3.16 8.54
C ILE A 46 1.32 -4.06 8.58
N ALA A 47 1.33 -5.18 7.85
CA ALA A 47 0.18 -6.09 7.86
C ALA A 47 0.63 -7.48 7.45
N ARG A 48 -0.05 -8.49 7.96
CA ARG A 48 0.30 -9.86 7.63
C ARG A 48 -0.89 -10.78 7.85
N ILE A 49 -1.14 -11.65 6.90
CA ILE A 49 -2.07 -12.76 7.06
C ILE A 49 -1.26 -14.02 6.88
N LYS A 50 -1.24 -14.87 7.90
CA LYS A 50 -0.57 -16.15 7.82
C LYS A 50 -1.57 -17.22 8.15
N LYS A 51 -1.53 -18.31 7.40
CA LYS A 51 -2.43 -19.42 7.61
C LYS A 51 -2.33 -19.89 9.06
N ASP A 52 -3.48 -20.10 9.66
CA ASP A 52 -3.61 -20.58 11.05
C ASP A 52 -3.10 -19.60 12.08
N MET A 53 -2.95 -18.34 11.72
CA MET A 53 -2.58 -17.31 12.69
C MET A 53 -3.52 -16.12 12.57
N PRO A 54 -3.67 -15.36 13.64
CA PRO A 54 -4.54 -14.20 13.59
C PRO A 54 -3.99 -13.16 12.63
N LEU A 55 -4.88 -12.39 12.04
CA LEU A 55 -4.50 -11.25 11.23
C LEU A 55 -3.71 -10.27 12.08
N HIS A 56 -2.61 -9.80 11.52
CA HIS A 56 -1.82 -8.76 12.14
C HIS A 56 -1.83 -7.54 11.25
N ASN A 57 -2.22 -6.39 11.77
CA ASN A 57 -2.09 -5.15 11.03
C ASN A 57 -1.81 -4.01 12.00
N GLU A 58 -1.35 -2.89 11.44
CA GLU A 58 -1.02 -1.72 12.24
C GLU A 58 -2.28 -0.97 12.56
N MET A 59 -2.82 -1.22 13.72
CA MET A 59 -3.90 -0.43 14.27
C MET A 59 -5.07 -0.32 13.31
N ASP A 60 -5.66 0.84 13.27
CA ASP A 60 -6.80 1.10 12.42
C ASP A 60 -6.43 1.71 11.08
N LYS A 61 -5.14 1.83 10.81
CA LYS A 61 -4.68 2.47 9.57
C LYS A 61 -4.85 1.58 8.36
N TYR A 62 -4.67 0.27 8.55
CA TYR A 62 -4.64 -0.67 7.43
C TYR A 62 -5.66 -1.77 7.62
N ASP A 63 -6.28 -2.17 6.51
CA ASP A 63 -7.06 -3.39 6.44
C ASP A 63 -6.47 -4.27 5.36
N MET A 64 -6.57 -5.57 5.53
CA MET A 64 -6.02 -6.51 4.60
C MET A 64 -7.09 -7.53 4.24
N PHE A 65 -7.23 -7.78 2.95
CA PHE A 65 -8.26 -8.70 2.46
C PHE A 65 -7.65 -10.02 2.04
N THR A 66 -8.49 -11.04 1.93
CA THR A 66 -8.00 -12.39 1.63
C THR A 66 -7.38 -12.50 0.25
N ASN A 67 -7.69 -11.58 -0.65
CA ASN A 67 -7.03 -11.55 -1.96
C ASN A 67 -5.72 -10.75 -1.91
N GLY A 68 -5.24 -10.44 -0.72
CA GLY A 68 -3.98 -9.75 -0.55
C GLY A 68 -4.03 -8.24 -0.63
N THR A 69 -5.17 -7.69 -1.03
CA THR A 69 -5.30 -6.23 -1.13
C THR A 69 -5.06 -5.57 0.21
N LEU A 70 -4.27 -4.51 0.20
CA LEU A 70 -4.05 -3.68 1.38
C LEU A 70 -4.86 -2.41 1.22
N LYS A 71 -5.72 -2.11 2.19
CA LYS A 71 -6.44 -0.85 2.22
C LYS A 71 -5.75 0.08 3.18
N ILE A 72 -5.41 1.27 2.71
CA ILE A 72 -4.81 2.32 3.53
C ILE A 72 -5.89 3.35 3.76
N LYS A 73 -6.24 3.57 5.03
CA LYS A 73 -7.35 4.46 5.36
C LYS A 73 -6.87 5.89 5.50
N THR A 74 -7.65 6.80 5.01
CA THR A 74 -7.48 8.25 5.17
C THR A 74 -6.03 8.68 4.92
N LEU A 75 -5.67 8.72 3.65
CA LEU A 75 -4.30 9.02 3.25
C LEU A 75 -3.87 10.38 3.76
N MET A 76 -2.65 10.39 4.30
CA MET A 76 -1.97 11.60 4.75
C MET A 76 -0.69 11.73 3.95
N ARG A 77 -0.10 12.91 3.96
CA ARG A 77 1.12 13.12 3.16
C ARG A 77 2.24 12.20 3.57
N ASN A 78 2.33 11.87 4.84
CA ASN A 78 3.39 10.98 5.30
C ASN A 78 3.11 9.51 5.01
N ASP A 79 2.00 9.18 4.35
CA ASP A 79 1.75 7.81 3.93
C ASP A 79 2.48 7.46 2.64
N SER A 80 3.05 8.44 1.94
CA SER A 80 3.83 8.16 0.75
C SER A 80 5.02 7.26 1.08
N GLY A 81 5.49 6.52 0.11
CA GLY A 81 6.65 5.68 0.31
C GLY A 81 6.55 4.38 -0.45
N LEU A 82 7.45 3.47 -0.14
CA LEU A 82 7.55 2.19 -0.82
C LEU A 82 6.79 1.13 -0.03
N TYR A 83 5.79 0.55 -0.67
CA TYR A 83 5.02 -0.55 -0.10
C TYR A 83 5.37 -1.81 -0.85
N GLU A 84 5.64 -2.87 -0.11
CA GLU A 84 6.03 -4.15 -0.70
C GLU A 84 5.15 -5.23 -0.17
N VAL A 85 4.70 -6.12 -1.05
CA VAL A 85 3.97 -7.31 -0.64
C VAL A 85 4.79 -8.53 -1.06
N GLU A 86 4.81 -9.53 -0.19
CA GLU A 86 5.46 -10.80 -0.45
C GLU A 86 4.49 -11.90 -0.09
N ILE A 87 4.33 -12.85 -0.99
CA ILE A 87 3.36 -13.94 -0.83
C ILE A 87 4.12 -15.25 -0.91
N TYR A 88 3.86 -16.13 0.05
CA TYR A 88 4.58 -17.41 0.18
C TYR A 88 3.61 -18.57 0.31
N ASP A 89 4.05 -19.74 -0.13
CA ASP A 89 3.28 -20.96 0.08
C ASP A 89 3.65 -21.58 1.43
N SER A 90 3.06 -22.73 1.72
CA SER A 90 3.26 -23.39 3.02
C SER A 90 4.66 -23.93 3.21
N ASN A 91 5.44 -24.05 2.14
CA ASN A 91 6.82 -24.49 2.21
C ASN A 91 7.79 -23.33 2.29
N GLY A 92 7.28 -22.09 2.36
CA GLY A 92 8.12 -20.92 2.41
C GLY A 92 8.64 -20.47 1.07
N VAL A 93 8.10 -21.00 -0.01
CA VAL A 93 8.51 -20.59 -1.34
C VAL A 93 7.79 -19.31 -1.72
N ASN A 94 8.53 -18.35 -2.22
CA ASN A 94 7.95 -17.08 -2.63
C ASN A 94 7.17 -17.27 -3.93
N LEU A 95 5.87 -16.93 -3.88
CA LEU A 95 5.00 -17.06 -5.04
C LEU A 95 4.89 -15.79 -5.83
N LEU A 96 5.04 -14.66 -5.14
CA LEU A 96 4.90 -13.35 -5.78
C LEU A 96 5.48 -12.29 -4.87
N SER A 97 6.14 -11.33 -5.48
CA SER A 97 6.58 -10.12 -4.79
C SER A 97 6.26 -8.93 -5.67
N LYS A 98 5.80 -7.86 -5.07
CA LYS A 98 5.42 -6.68 -5.81
C LYS A 98 5.73 -5.44 -4.99
N LYS A 99 6.15 -4.39 -5.67
CA LYS A 99 6.46 -3.11 -5.03
C LYS A 99 5.57 -2.02 -5.59
N PHE A 100 5.13 -1.16 -4.72
CA PHE A 100 4.31 0.00 -5.08
C PHE A 100 4.97 1.24 -4.52
N ASP A 101 5.15 2.24 -5.38
CA ASP A 101 5.66 3.53 -4.96
C ASP A 101 4.44 4.45 -4.83
N LEU A 102 4.01 4.67 -3.60
CA LEU A 102 2.80 5.45 -3.34
C LEU A 102 3.15 6.92 -3.26
N LYS A 103 2.48 7.70 -4.09
CA LYS A 103 2.60 9.15 -4.08
C LYS A 103 1.24 9.73 -3.74
N ILE A 104 1.25 10.80 -2.98
CA ILE A 104 0.02 11.43 -2.51
C ILE A 104 -0.16 12.72 -3.26
N GLN A 105 -1.38 12.92 -3.78
CA GLN A 105 -1.69 14.16 -4.45
C GLN A 105 -2.89 14.80 -3.79
N GLY A 106 -3.08 16.06 -4.12
CA GLY A 106 -4.17 16.79 -3.57
C GLY A 106 -3.65 17.86 -2.66
N LYS A 107 -4.41 18.91 -2.61
CA LYS A 107 -4.15 19.93 -1.71
C LYS A 107 -5.24 19.88 -0.79
N SER A 108 -4.92 20.18 0.26
CA SER A 108 -6.00 20.29 1.19
C SER A 108 -6.85 21.40 0.74
N LEU A 109 -7.67 21.64 0.31
CA LEU A 109 -8.30 22.49 -0.35
C LEU A 109 -8.93 23.37 0.08
N THR A 110 -8.27 22.83 -0.15
CA THR A 110 -8.52 23.40 0.04
C THR A 110 -8.82 24.17 0.38
N PRO A 111 -8.83 24.50 0.26
CA PRO A 111 -8.86 25.10 0.49
C PRO A 111 -8.91 25.84 0.72
N LYS A 112 -8.86 25.83 0.48
CA LYS A 112 -8.76 26.47 0.61
C LYS A 112 -8.87 27.24 0.60
N PHE A 113 -9.05 26.98 0.23
CA PHE A 113 -9.11 27.75 0.16
C PHE A 113 -9.30 28.28 0.39
N LEU A 114 -9.49 28.02 0.16
CA LEU A 114 -9.67 28.62 0.28
C LEU A 114 -9.64 29.30 0.65
N HIS A 115 -9.69 29.27 0.46
CA HIS A 115 -9.66 30.10 0.72
C HIS A 115 -9.59 30.73 0.80
N LEU A 116 -9.76 30.53 0.49
CA LEU A 116 -9.68 31.27 0.51
C LEU A 116 -9.66 31.97 0.55
N LYS A 117 -9.73 31.99 0.26
CA LYS A 117 -9.75 32.78 0.20
C LYS A 117 -9.93 33.48 0.38
N THR A 118 -10.02 33.02 0.18
CA THR A 118 -10.11 33.75 0.26
C THR A 118 -10.16 34.53 0.37
N GLY A 119 -10.12 34.53 0.17
CA GLY A 119 -10.10 35.17 0.21
C GLY A 119 -10.01 35.79 0.24
N ALA A 120 -10.01 35.76 0.12
CA ALA A 120 -9.75 36.31 0.07
C ALA A 120 -9.73 36.97 0.16
N ILE A 121 -9.68 37.26 -0.07
CA ILE A 121 -9.61 37.84 -0.01
C ILE A 121 -9.68 38.36 0.05
#